data_d4c9dff773e673803c9e91aa1a25cb84
#
_entry.id   d4c9dff773e673803c9e91aa1a25cb84
#
_cell.length_a   1.000
_cell.length_b   1.000
_cell.length_c   1.000
_cell.angle_alpha   90.00
_cell.angle_beta   90.00
_cell.angle_gamma   90.00
#
_symmetry.space_group_name_H-M   'P 1'
#
loop_
_entity.id
_entity.type
_entity.pdbx_description
1 polymer ?
#
loop_
_entity_poly.entity_id
_entity_poly.type
_entity_poly.pdbx_seq_one_letter_code
_entity_poly.pdbx_strand_id
1 'polypeptide(L)'
;PQVHYDGTKVLFSYRKGGTHHFNLYEMNLDGTGLRQITYGDWDDVEPTYLPDGGMAFCSTRCKRYVPCWLAPVAVLFRCNADGSGLRQLSSNSAPENTPAVLPDGRILYTRWDYVNRDAVSFHHLWTMNPDGTGEMAYYGNMHPGGVFIDAQPIPDTSKVVFVDSGYHGQQEHAGKLMLLSLHTGPDDRSQARAITGDGFRDPYPISEHEFLAARGNEIVIVTDDGGVKMLWQSKGMVHEPRLIAPRPRQAVIPSRVD
;
A
#
# COMPACT_ATOMS: atom_id res chain seq x y z
N PRO A 1 -0.72 8.80 -2.45
CA PRO A 1 0.50 9.48 -2.92
C PRO A 1 1.76 8.91 -2.27
N GLN A 2 2.90 9.01 -2.97
CA GLN A 2 4.22 8.62 -2.45
C GLN A 2 5.22 9.74 -2.70
N VAL A 3 5.94 10.16 -1.65
CA VAL A 3 7.04 11.11 -1.78
C VAL A 3 8.27 10.35 -2.29
N HIS A 4 8.95 10.92 -3.28
CA HIS A 4 10.16 10.33 -3.84
C HIS A 4 11.29 10.25 -2.80
N TYR A 5 12.25 9.38 -3.01
CA TYR A 5 13.37 9.14 -2.08
C TYR A 5 14.19 10.38 -1.72
N ASP A 6 14.31 11.35 -2.64
CA ASP A 6 15.03 12.62 -2.40
C ASP A 6 14.16 13.70 -1.73
N GLY A 7 12.86 13.44 -1.52
CA GLY A 7 11.95 14.40 -0.89
C GLY A 7 11.54 15.56 -1.78
N THR A 8 11.74 15.51 -3.11
CA THR A 8 11.54 16.67 -4.01
C THR A 8 10.26 16.57 -4.85
N LYS A 9 9.68 15.40 -5.00
CA LYS A 9 8.52 15.16 -5.86
C LYS A 9 7.59 14.10 -5.28
N VAL A 10 6.37 14.05 -5.81
CA VAL A 10 5.30 13.14 -5.40
C VAL A 10 4.75 12.38 -6.61
N LEU A 11 4.52 11.09 -6.42
CA LEU A 11 3.83 10.17 -7.34
C LEU A 11 2.43 9.91 -6.80
N PHE A 12 1.42 9.99 -7.66
CA PHE A 12 0.02 9.84 -7.24
C PHE A 12 -0.87 9.37 -8.38
N SER A 13 -2.02 8.83 -8.03
CA SER A 13 -3.09 8.50 -8.97
C SER A 13 -3.98 9.72 -9.16
N TYR A 14 -4.29 10.03 -10.41
CA TYR A 14 -5.13 11.19 -10.73
C TYR A 14 -6.08 10.89 -11.88
N ARG A 15 -7.35 11.22 -11.70
CA ARG A 15 -8.37 11.19 -12.74
C ARG A 15 -8.55 12.59 -13.31
N LYS A 16 -8.01 12.82 -14.49
CA LYS A 16 -8.13 14.10 -15.18
C LYS A 16 -9.59 14.40 -15.50
N GLY A 17 -10.00 15.64 -15.37
CA GLY A 17 -11.34 16.09 -15.73
C GLY A 17 -11.71 15.72 -17.17
N GLY A 18 -12.91 15.16 -17.38
CA GLY A 18 -13.37 14.65 -18.68
C GLY A 18 -12.90 13.23 -19.01
N THR A 19 -12.19 12.55 -18.11
CA THR A 19 -11.83 11.13 -18.24
C THR A 19 -12.54 10.27 -17.21
N HIS A 20 -12.55 8.94 -17.42
CA HIS A 20 -13.24 7.98 -16.57
C HIS A 20 -12.29 7.16 -15.70
N HIS A 21 -10.97 7.22 -15.96
CA HIS A 21 -9.96 6.37 -15.36
C HIS A 21 -8.89 7.17 -14.64
N PHE A 22 -8.33 6.55 -13.60
CA PHE A 22 -7.15 7.04 -12.90
C PHE A 22 -5.90 6.59 -13.63
N ASN A 23 -4.96 7.52 -13.82
CA ASN A 23 -3.61 7.19 -14.29
C ASN A 23 -2.59 7.73 -13.30
N LEU A 24 -1.35 7.26 -13.41
CA LEU A 24 -0.25 7.73 -12.56
C LEU A 24 0.31 9.05 -13.07
N TYR A 25 0.54 9.96 -12.15
CA TYR A 25 1.17 11.25 -12.38
C TYR A 25 2.29 11.49 -11.36
N GLU A 26 3.29 12.22 -11.78
CA GLU A 26 4.36 12.73 -10.92
C GLU A 26 4.43 14.24 -11.03
N MET A 27 4.77 14.90 -9.92
CA MET A 27 4.87 16.36 -9.84
C MET A 27 5.93 16.74 -8.80
N ASN A 28 6.64 17.85 -9.02
CA ASN A 28 7.48 18.45 -8.01
C ASN A 28 6.64 18.98 -6.84
N LEU A 29 7.19 19.00 -5.64
CA LEU A 29 6.46 19.45 -4.44
C LEU A 29 6.12 20.95 -4.47
N ASP A 30 6.78 21.75 -5.31
CA ASP A 30 6.44 23.15 -5.57
C ASP A 30 5.26 23.32 -6.56
N GLY A 31 4.67 22.23 -7.05
CA GLY A 31 3.57 22.23 -8.00
C GLY A 31 4.00 22.29 -9.48
N THR A 32 5.29 22.39 -9.77
CA THR A 32 5.80 22.39 -11.14
C THR A 32 6.04 20.98 -11.66
N GLY A 33 6.34 20.83 -12.95
CA GLY A 33 6.80 19.57 -13.55
C GLY A 33 5.76 18.45 -13.56
N LEU A 34 4.45 18.76 -13.52
CA LEU A 34 3.40 17.75 -13.62
C LEU A 34 3.55 16.96 -14.91
N ARG A 35 3.72 15.64 -14.81
CA ARG A 35 3.77 14.73 -15.94
C ARG A 35 2.92 13.50 -15.72
N GLN A 36 2.29 13.02 -16.76
CA GLN A 36 1.58 11.75 -16.77
C GLN A 36 2.58 10.61 -17.03
N ILE A 37 2.48 9.54 -16.26
CA ILE A 37 3.38 8.37 -16.33
C ILE A 37 2.71 7.24 -17.11
N THR A 38 1.44 6.92 -16.78
CA THR A 38 0.70 5.85 -17.43
C THR A 38 -0.48 6.39 -18.21
N TYR A 39 -0.93 5.64 -19.22
CA TYR A 39 -1.97 6.03 -20.17
C TYR A 39 -2.94 4.88 -20.43
N GLY A 40 -4.12 5.21 -20.96
CA GLY A 40 -5.13 4.27 -21.41
C GLY A 40 -6.39 4.27 -20.55
N ASP A 41 -7.34 3.42 -20.93
CA ASP A 41 -8.68 3.33 -20.36
C ASP A 41 -8.72 2.28 -19.22
N TRP A 42 -7.80 2.43 -18.27
CA TRP A 42 -7.61 1.56 -17.10
C TRP A 42 -7.36 2.40 -15.88
N ASP A 43 -7.78 1.90 -14.73
CA ASP A 43 -7.41 2.51 -13.45
C ASP A 43 -6.03 2.01 -13.04
N ASP A 44 -5.09 2.95 -12.90
CA ASP A 44 -3.77 2.76 -12.30
C ASP A 44 -3.77 3.52 -10.97
N VAL A 45 -3.71 2.79 -9.86
CA VAL A 45 -3.92 3.34 -8.51
C VAL A 45 -2.85 2.85 -7.52
N GLU A 46 -2.77 3.52 -6.37
CA GLU A 46 -1.92 3.13 -5.25
C GLU A 46 -0.43 2.93 -5.63
N PRO A 47 0.21 3.92 -6.25
CA PRO A 47 1.58 3.76 -6.70
C PRO A 47 2.59 3.83 -5.57
N THR A 48 3.72 3.11 -5.74
CA THR A 48 4.92 3.25 -4.92
C THR A 48 6.18 3.31 -5.79
N TYR A 49 7.19 4.06 -5.35
CA TYR A 49 8.50 4.05 -5.99
C TYR A 49 9.26 2.77 -5.63
N LEU A 50 9.93 2.18 -6.61
CA LEU A 50 10.85 1.06 -6.41
C LEU A 50 12.30 1.56 -6.26
N PRO A 51 13.14 0.82 -5.51
CA PRO A 51 14.53 1.23 -5.27
C PRO A 51 15.41 1.23 -6.53
N ASP A 52 15.02 0.48 -7.58
CA ASP A 52 15.68 0.46 -8.89
C ASP A 52 15.34 1.67 -9.79
N GLY A 53 14.47 2.56 -9.30
CA GLY A 53 14.00 3.73 -10.02
C GLY A 53 12.69 3.52 -10.78
N GLY A 54 12.16 2.30 -10.83
CA GLY A 54 10.84 1.99 -11.37
C GLY A 54 9.71 2.36 -10.39
N MET A 55 8.51 1.96 -10.75
CA MET A 55 7.29 2.14 -9.95
C MET A 55 6.49 0.84 -9.94
N ALA A 56 5.86 0.52 -8.79
CA ALA A 56 4.83 -0.51 -8.71
C ALA A 56 3.48 0.13 -8.36
N PHE A 57 2.40 -0.46 -8.80
CA PHE A 57 1.04 0.07 -8.61
C PHE A 57 -0.01 -1.01 -8.86
N CYS A 58 -1.23 -0.79 -8.41
CA CYS A 58 -2.37 -1.64 -8.72
C CYS A 58 -3.04 -1.17 -10.02
N SER A 59 -3.42 -2.11 -10.91
CA SER A 59 -4.04 -1.76 -12.19
C SER A 59 -5.13 -2.73 -12.61
N THR A 60 -6.19 -2.16 -13.20
CA THR A 60 -7.29 -2.94 -13.82
C THR A 60 -6.96 -3.44 -15.24
N ARG A 61 -5.72 -3.26 -15.72
CA ARG A 61 -5.23 -3.74 -17.04
C ARG A 61 -5.31 -5.24 -17.22
N CYS A 62 -5.43 -6.00 -16.13
CA CYS A 62 -5.66 -7.44 -16.17
C CYS A 62 -7.01 -7.85 -16.76
N LYS A 63 -7.94 -6.90 -16.98
CA LYS A 63 -9.23 -7.07 -17.67
C LYS A 63 -10.09 -8.17 -17.07
N ARG A 64 -10.27 -8.17 -15.77
CA ARG A 64 -11.08 -9.14 -15.03
C ARG A 64 -12.09 -8.47 -14.13
N TYR A 65 -13.16 -9.20 -13.82
CA TYR A 65 -14.05 -8.89 -12.70
C TYR A 65 -13.77 -9.83 -11.53
N VAL A 66 -14.08 -9.37 -10.31
CA VAL A 66 -14.09 -10.25 -9.14
C VAL A 66 -15.06 -11.42 -9.37
N PRO A 67 -14.78 -12.63 -8.83
CA PRO A 67 -15.61 -13.80 -9.11
C PRO A 67 -17.08 -13.68 -8.69
N CYS A 68 -17.41 -12.76 -7.76
CA CYS A 68 -18.78 -12.62 -7.21
C CYS A 68 -19.51 -11.37 -7.70
N TRP A 69 -18.86 -10.44 -8.45
CA TRP A 69 -19.49 -9.18 -8.86
C TRP A 69 -18.83 -8.57 -10.09
N LEU A 70 -19.54 -7.65 -10.76
CA LEU A 70 -19.03 -6.89 -11.91
C LEU A 70 -18.13 -5.70 -11.49
N ALA A 71 -17.29 -5.90 -10.48
CA ALA A 71 -16.27 -4.94 -10.10
C ALA A 71 -14.93 -5.33 -10.75
N PRO A 72 -14.22 -4.37 -11.41
CA PRO A 72 -12.90 -4.64 -11.98
C PRO A 72 -11.90 -5.07 -10.90
N VAL A 73 -11.07 -6.05 -11.24
CA VAL A 73 -9.94 -6.47 -10.41
C VAL A 73 -8.75 -5.59 -10.74
N ALA A 74 -8.11 -5.01 -9.73
CA ALA A 74 -6.79 -4.41 -9.82
C ALA A 74 -5.76 -5.37 -9.22
N VAL A 75 -4.67 -5.62 -9.94
CA VAL A 75 -3.52 -6.42 -9.49
C VAL A 75 -2.23 -5.64 -9.68
N LEU A 76 -1.14 -6.14 -9.10
CA LEU A 76 0.15 -5.47 -9.17
C LEU A 76 0.74 -5.45 -10.58
N PHE A 77 1.16 -4.26 -10.98
CA PHE A 77 1.93 -3.94 -12.19
C PHE A 77 3.18 -3.16 -11.81
N ARG A 78 4.14 -3.12 -12.71
CA ARG A 78 5.28 -2.20 -12.63
C ARG A 78 5.55 -1.53 -13.96
N CYS A 79 6.25 -0.39 -13.92
CA CYS A 79 6.85 0.27 -15.06
C CYS A 79 8.19 0.92 -14.67
N ASN A 80 8.94 1.37 -15.69
CA ASN A 80 10.11 2.22 -15.51
C ASN A 80 9.69 3.64 -15.09
N ALA A 81 10.68 4.47 -14.68
CA ALA A 81 10.45 5.85 -14.26
C ALA A 81 9.76 6.72 -15.33
N ASP A 82 9.92 6.41 -16.60
CA ASP A 82 9.29 7.12 -17.72
C ASP A 82 7.95 6.54 -18.17
N GLY A 83 7.47 5.48 -17.48
CA GLY A 83 6.24 4.74 -17.82
C GLY A 83 6.43 3.63 -18.85
N SER A 84 7.62 3.47 -19.42
CA SER A 84 7.94 2.34 -20.31
C SER A 84 8.09 1.03 -19.55
N GLY A 85 8.24 -0.09 -20.25
CA GLY A 85 8.45 -1.39 -19.63
C GLY A 85 7.28 -1.85 -18.74
N LEU A 86 6.08 -1.39 -19.06
CA LEU A 86 4.85 -1.75 -18.34
C LEU A 86 4.63 -3.26 -18.39
N ARG A 87 4.55 -3.89 -17.20
CA ARG A 87 4.24 -5.33 -17.10
C ARG A 87 3.44 -5.67 -15.85
N GLN A 88 2.64 -6.71 -15.96
CA GLN A 88 1.90 -7.31 -14.85
C GLN A 88 2.85 -8.14 -13.97
N LEU A 89 2.75 -8.00 -12.65
CA LEU A 89 3.57 -8.74 -11.68
C LEU A 89 2.83 -9.94 -11.09
N SER A 90 1.52 -9.85 -10.93
CA SER A 90 0.70 -10.87 -10.29
C SER A 90 -0.50 -11.29 -11.14
N SER A 91 -1.10 -12.42 -10.82
CA SER A 91 -2.26 -12.99 -11.56
C SER A 91 -3.45 -13.32 -10.66
N ASN A 92 -3.55 -12.68 -9.51
CA ASN A 92 -4.65 -12.96 -8.58
C ASN A 92 -6.03 -12.77 -9.22
N SER A 93 -7.02 -13.57 -8.81
CA SER A 93 -8.41 -13.49 -9.30
C SER A 93 -9.24 -12.42 -8.60
N ALA A 94 -8.72 -11.82 -7.54
CA ALA A 94 -9.35 -10.78 -6.73
C ALA A 94 -8.38 -9.61 -6.54
N PRO A 95 -8.83 -8.44 -6.06
CA PRO A 95 -7.99 -7.26 -5.89
C PRO A 95 -6.76 -7.46 -5.01
N GLU A 96 -5.72 -6.76 -5.37
CA GLU A 96 -4.52 -6.47 -4.57
C GLU A 96 -4.44 -4.97 -4.34
N ASN A 97 -3.91 -4.56 -3.17
CA ASN A 97 -3.96 -3.17 -2.73
C ASN A 97 -2.67 -2.74 -2.02
N THR A 98 -2.46 -1.44 -1.98
CA THR A 98 -1.53 -0.70 -1.12
C THR A 98 -0.10 -1.23 -1.10
N PRO A 99 0.57 -1.35 -2.27
CA PRO A 99 1.95 -1.81 -2.31
C PRO A 99 2.91 -0.85 -1.61
N ALA A 100 3.82 -1.39 -0.82
CA ALA A 100 4.94 -0.70 -0.18
C ALA A 100 6.22 -1.52 -0.36
N VAL A 101 7.39 -0.92 -0.16
CA VAL A 101 8.67 -1.61 -0.35
C VAL A 101 9.33 -1.89 0.99
N LEU A 102 9.56 -3.16 1.30
CA LEU A 102 10.28 -3.61 2.49
C LEU A 102 11.78 -3.23 2.43
N PRO A 103 12.49 -3.15 3.57
CA PRO A 103 13.93 -2.86 3.59
C PRO A 103 14.77 -3.79 2.73
N ASP A 104 14.36 -5.05 2.56
CA ASP A 104 15.03 -6.05 1.73
C ASP A 104 14.72 -5.91 0.22
N GLY A 105 13.87 -4.95 -0.16
CA GLY A 105 13.52 -4.64 -1.55
C GLY A 105 12.30 -5.37 -2.10
N ARG A 106 11.69 -6.30 -1.34
CA ARG A 106 10.44 -6.94 -1.75
C ARG A 106 9.27 -5.96 -1.68
N ILE A 107 8.26 -6.17 -2.52
CA ILE A 107 6.98 -5.46 -2.44
C ILE A 107 6.11 -6.16 -1.40
N LEU A 108 5.66 -5.41 -0.39
CA LEU A 108 4.64 -5.80 0.58
C LEU A 108 3.29 -5.25 0.09
N TYR A 109 2.24 -6.04 0.13
CA TYR A 109 0.92 -5.62 -0.36
C TYR A 109 -0.21 -6.40 0.29
N THR A 110 -1.42 -5.89 0.22
CA THR A 110 -2.63 -6.61 0.60
C THR A 110 -3.11 -7.46 -0.57
N ARG A 111 -3.46 -8.71 -0.31
CA ARG A 111 -4.07 -9.60 -1.29
C ARG A 111 -5.37 -10.19 -0.76
N TRP A 112 -6.42 -10.10 -1.55
CA TRP A 112 -7.65 -10.82 -1.31
C TRP A 112 -7.54 -12.24 -1.89
N ASP A 113 -7.52 -13.25 -1.01
CA ASP A 113 -7.56 -14.66 -1.38
C ASP A 113 -9.01 -15.13 -1.52
N TYR A 114 -9.55 -15.06 -2.75
CA TYR A 114 -10.88 -15.59 -3.07
C TYR A 114 -10.77 -17.09 -3.37
N VAL A 115 -10.85 -17.90 -2.32
CA VAL A 115 -10.61 -19.37 -2.38
C VAL A 115 -11.70 -20.16 -1.67
N ASN A 116 -11.80 -21.47 -1.96
CA ASN A 116 -12.87 -22.32 -1.42
C ASN A 116 -12.88 -22.46 0.12
N ARG A 117 -11.76 -22.25 0.80
CA ARG A 117 -11.72 -22.29 2.28
C ARG A 117 -12.53 -21.17 2.92
N ASP A 118 -12.58 -20.01 2.30
CA ASP A 118 -13.39 -18.85 2.65
C ASP A 118 -13.20 -17.77 1.58
N ALA A 119 -14.28 -17.35 0.94
CA ALA A 119 -14.22 -16.36 -0.14
C ALA A 119 -14.14 -14.91 0.36
N VAL A 120 -14.31 -14.63 1.65
CA VAL A 120 -14.53 -13.28 2.19
C VAL A 120 -13.49 -12.87 3.26
N SER A 121 -13.03 -13.82 4.08
CA SER A 121 -12.31 -13.51 5.31
C SER A 121 -10.78 -13.46 5.19
N PHE A 122 -10.24 -13.51 3.96
CA PHE A 122 -8.79 -13.55 3.75
C PHE A 122 -8.31 -12.39 2.86
N HIS A 123 -8.14 -11.22 3.47
CA HIS A 123 -7.49 -10.04 2.90
C HIS A 123 -6.23 -9.76 3.71
N HIS A 124 -5.12 -10.34 3.30
CA HIS A 124 -3.94 -10.44 4.14
C HIS A 124 -2.69 -9.86 3.48
N LEU A 125 -1.62 -9.77 4.26
CA LEU A 125 -0.35 -9.24 3.79
C LEU A 125 0.45 -10.32 3.07
N TRP A 126 0.91 -9.98 1.88
CA TRP A 126 1.74 -10.80 1.00
C TRP A 126 2.99 -10.04 0.56
N THR A 127 3.99 -10.75 0.10
CA THR A 127 5.18 -10.15 -0.51
C THR A 127 5.50 -10.82 -1.84
N MET A 128 6.18 -10.06 -2.72
CA MET A 128 6.82 -10.57 -3.92
C MET A 128 8.09 -9.78 -4.24
N ASN A 129 8.95 -10.33 -5.09
CA ASN A 129 10.05 -9.58 -5.69
C ASN A 129 9.51 -8.53 -6.70
N PRO A 130 10.24 -7.42 -6.95
CA PRO A 130 9.81 -6.41 -7.92
C PRO A 130 9.69 -6.91 -9.37
N ASP A 131 10.15 -8.12 -9.66
CA ASP A 131 9.98 -8.80 -10.95
C ASP A 131 8.76 -9.73 -11.01
N GLY A 132 7.96 -9.84 -9.93
CA GLY A 132 6.80 -10.71 -9.81
C GLY A 132 7.11 -12.14 -9.34
N THR A 133 8.39 -12.49 -9.13
CA THR A 133 8.77 -13.80 -8.60
C THR A 133 8.70 -13.84 -7.07
N GLY A 134 8.74 -15.03 -6.49
CA GLY A 134 8.84 -15.22 -5.04
C GLY A 134 7.63 -14.73 -4.25
N GLU A 135 6.44 -14.80 -4.85
CA GLU A 135 5.19 -14.46 -4.15
C GLU A 135 4.99 -15.39 -2.95
N MET A 136 4.73 -14.80 -1.77
CA MET A 136 4.49 -15.54 -0.55
C MET A 136 3.67 -14.76 0.46
N ALA A 137 2.91 -15.49 1.30
CA ALA A 137 2.21 -14.88 2.42
C ALA A 137 3.21 -14.27 3.41
N TYR A 138 2.91 -13.06 3.85
CA TYR A 138 3.68 -12.36 4.87
C TYR A 138 3.05 -12.51 6.25
N TYR A 139 1.74 -12.19 6.37
CA TYR A 139 0.99 -12.30 7.63
C TYR A 139 -0.51 -12.40 7.37
N GLY A 140 -1.18 -13.26 8.13
CA GLY A 140 -2.64 -13.36 8.17
C GLY A 140 -3.23 -14.59 7.46
N ASN A 141 -2.42 -15.36 6.70
CA ASN A 141 -2.92 -16.47 5.92
C ASN A 141 -3.52 -17.61 6.78
N MET A 142 -3.11 -17.70 8.06
CA MET A 142 -3.65 -18.64 9.05
C MET A 142 -4.69 -17.99 9.99
N HIS A 143 -5.05 -16.72 9.78
CA HIS A 143 -5.91 -15.92 10.66
C HIS A 143 -7.11 -15.39 9.89
N PRO A 144 -8.23 -16.13 9.80
CA PRO A 144 -9.43 -15.66 9.11
C PRO A 144 -10.05 -14.45 9.83
N GLY A 145 -10.66 -13.58 9.06
CA GLY A 145 -11.26 -12.34 9.53
C GLY A 145 -10.34 -11.14 9.36
N GLY A 146 -10.91 -9.97 9.27
CA GLY A 146 -10.20 -8.73 9.04
C GLY A 146 -9.83 -8.47 7.59
N VAL A 147 -9.55 -7.20 7.33
CA VAL A 147 -8.85 -6.75 6.12
C VAL A 147 -7.58 -6.05 6.59
N PHE A 148 -6.43 -6.64 6.31
CA PHE A 148 -5.12 -6.08 6.66
C PHE A 148 -4.65 -5.23 5.48
N ILE A 149 -4.68 -3.92 5.64
CA ILE A 149 -4.45 -2.97 4.54
C ILE A 149 -3.49 -1.85 4.98
N ASP A 150 -2.98 -1.10 4.01
CA ASP A 150 -2.10 0.07 4.21
C ASP A 150 -0.82 -0.26 4.98
N ALA A 151 -0.28 -1.45 4.74
CA ALA A 151 0.93 -1.88 5.43
C ALA A 151 2.15 -1.07 4.99
N GLN A 152 2.88 -0.51 5.96
CA GLN A 152 4.09 0.28 5.74
C GLN A 152 5.25 -0.28 6.57
N PRO A 153 6.45 -0.47 5.97
CA PRO A 153 7.64 -0.84 6.72
C PRO A 153 8.07 0.30 7.63
N ILE A 154 8.44 -0.03 8.85
CA ILE A 154 8.95 0.93 9.83
C ILE A 154 10.45 1.12 9.60
N PRO A 155 10.94 2.37 9.41
CA PRO A 155 12.34 2.64 9.14
C PRO A 155 13.29 2.01 10.19
N ASP A 156 14.44 1.53 9.72
CA ASP A 156 15.52 0.95 10.53
C ASP A 156 15.12 -0.27 11.37
N THR A 157 14.00 -0.92 11.03
CA THR A 157 13.49 -2.11 11.72
C THR A 157 13.08 -3.20 10.74
N SER A 158 12.78 -4.40 11.26
CA SER A 158 12.08 -5.47 10.53
C SER A 158 10.56 -5.47 10.75
N LYS A 159 10.02 -4.42 11.36
CA LYS A 159 8.60 -4.28 11.72
C LYS A 159 7.82 -3.60 10.61
N VAL A 160 6.51 -3.81 10.62
CA VAL A 160 5.55 -3.09 9.80
C VAL A 160 4.41 -2.57 10.67
N VAL A 161 3.81 -1.45 10.25
CA VAL A 161 2.53 -0.97 10.75
C VAL A 161 1.48 -1.19 9.66
N PHE A 162 0.25 -1.58 10.03
CA PHE A 162 -0.86 -1.78 9.11
C PHE A 162 -2.20 -1.50 9.77
N VAL A 163 -3.27 -1.43 8.99
CA VAL A 163 -4.64 -1.32 9.48
C VAL A 163 -5.30 -2.70 9.51
N ASP A 164 -5.86 -3.08 10.65
CA ASP A 164 -6.85 -4.16 10.77
C ASP A 164 -8.24 -3.54 10.77
N SER A 165 -8.92 -3.58 9.63
CA SER A 165 -10.20 -2.91 9.42
C SER A 165 -11.43 -3.78 9.72
N GLY A 166 -11.22 -4.92 10.36
CA GLY A 166 -12.28 -5.77 10.86
C GLY A 166 -12.89 -6.71 9.83
N TYR A 167 -13.48 -6.24 8.72
CA TYR A 167 -14.09 -7.15 7.73
C TYR A 167 -14.29 -6.51 6.34
N HIS A 168 -14.54 -7.39 5.37
CA HIS A 168 -14.75 -7.12 3.96
C HIS A 168 -15.93 -6.18 3.68
N GLY A 169 -15.84 -5.42 2.57
CA GLY A 169 -16.97 -4.66 2.00
C GLY A 169 -17.23 -3.31 2.65
N GLN A 170 -16.31 -2.79 3.42
CA GLN A 170 -16.37 -1.40 3.90
C GLN A 170 -16.02 -0.44 2.77
N GLN A 171 -16.72 0.68 2.69
CA GLN A 171 -16.42 1.74 1.72
C GLN A 171 -15.06 2.39 2.01
N GLU A 172 -14.76 2.58 3.30
CA GLU A 172 -13.50 3.12 3.79
C GLU A 172 -12.92 2.15 4.82
N HIS A 173 -11.76 1.60 4.54
CA HIS A 173 -11.09 0.64 5.41
C HIS A 173 -10.41 1.36 6.58
N ALA A 174 -11.19 1.78 7.57
CA ALA A 174 -10.69 2.28 8.84
C ALA A 174 -10.72 1.17 9.90
N GLY A 175 -9.73 1.12 10.78
CA GLY A 175 -9.63 0.09 11.79
C GLY A 175 -8.61 0.42 12.86
N LYS A 176 -8.03 -0.61 13.44
CA LYS A 176 -6.95 -0.51 14.43
C LYS A 176 -5.60 -0.42 13.72
N LEU A 177 -4.74 0.45 14.20
CA LEU A 177 -3.34 0.38 13.81
C LEU A 177 -2.66 -0.77 14.55
N MET A 178 -2.05 -1.65 13.79
CA MET A 178 -1.35 -2.83 14.27
C MET A 178 0.14 -2.70 14.02
N LEU A 179 0.95 -3.05 15.00
CA LEU A 179 2.37 -3.30 14.83
C LEU A 179 2.63 -4.79 14.69
N LEU A 180 3.45 -5.17 13.74
CA LEU A 180 3.83 -6.55 13.48
C LEU A 180 5.35 -6.68 13.42
N SER A 181 5.87 -7.71 14.07
CA SER A 181 7.24 -8.18 13.95
C SER A 181 7.22 -9.67 13.58
N LEU A 182 8.09 -10.10 12.70
CA LEU A 182 8.19 -11.52 12.31
C LEU A 182 9.42 -12.23 12.92
N HIS A 183 9.88 -11.82 14.09
CA HIS A 183 11.05 -12.41 14.74
C HIS A 183 10.91 -13.92 15.03
N THR A 184 9.71 -14.36 15.32
CA THR A 184 9.42 -15.77 15.65
C THR A 184 8.96 -16.61 14.46
N GLY A 185 8.97 -16.01 13.26
CA GLY A 185 8.59 -16.64 12.01
C GLY A 185 7.36 -16.05 11.34
N PRO A 186 7.04 -16.52 10.13
CA PRO A 186 5.88 -16.02 9.39
C PRO A 186 4.58 -16.38 10.13
N ASP A 187 3.59 -15.51 10.01
CA ASP A 187 2.22 -15.72 10.45
C ASP A 187 2.02 -15.95 11.97
N ASP A 188 3.01 -15.57 12.79
CA ASP A 188 2.88 -15.65 14.25
C ASP A 188 2.00 -14.53 14.79
N ARG A 189 0.77 -14.89 15.17
CA ARG A 189 -0.22 -13.96 15.70
C ARG A 189 0.21 -13.26 17.00
N SER A 190 1.08 -13.88 17.80
CA SER A 190 1.60 -13.29 19.04
C SER A 190 2.48 -12.08 18.81
N GLN A 191 2.98 -11.90 17.59
CA GLN A 191 3.85 -10.80 17.17
C GLN A 191 3.09 -9.57 16.67
N ALA A 192 1.77 -9.66 16.50
CA ALA A 192 0.91 -8.55 16.13
C ALA A 192 0.23 -7.95 17.36
N ARG A 193 0.36 -6.62 17.53
CA ARG A 193 -0.33 -5.91 18.62
C ARG A 193 -1.03 -4.66 18.11
N ALA A 194 -2.24 -4.41 18.58
CA ALA A 194 -2.93 -3.15 18.36
C ALA A 194 -2.28 -2.03 19.19
N ILE A 195 -2.09 -0.86 18.58
CA ILE A 195 -1.64 0.36 19.24
C ILE A 195 -2.75 1.41 19.33
N THR A 196 -3.88 1.19 18.65
CA THR A 196 -5.06 2.07 18.72
C THR A 196 -6.35 1.26 18.88
N GLY A 197 -7.46 1.95 19.18
CA GLY A 197 -8.81 1.48 18.89
C GLY A 197 -9.14 1.61 17.40
N ASP A 198 -10.41 1.45 17.06
CA ASP A 198 -10.90 1.54 15.67
C ASP A 198 -10.94 2.99 15.15
N GLY A 199 -11.08 3.14 13.82
CA GLY A 199 -11.30 4.43 13.16
C GLY A 199 -10.06 5.09 12.55
N PHE A 200 -8.89 4.45 12.63
CA PHE A 200 -7.65 4.94 12.02
C PHE A 200 -7.43 4.31 10.64
N ARG A 201 -6.72 5.03 9.76
CA ARG A 201 -6.36 4.59 8.40
C ARG A 201 -5.04 5.20 7.96
N ASP A 202 -4.49 4.67 6.87
CA ASP A 202 -3.34 5.22 6.12
C ASP A 202 -2.11 5.50 7.00
N PRO A 203 -1.65 4.56 7.85
CA PRO A 203 -0.51 4.82 8.71
C PRO A 203 0.76 5.06 7.88
N TYR A 204 1.54 6.06 8.27
CA TYR A 204 2.84 6.34 7.68
C TYR A 204 3.89 6.50 8.78
N PRO A 205 4.88 5.59 8.87
CA PRO A 205 5.93 5.67 9.87
C PRO A 205 6.81 6.90 9.70
N ILE A 206 7.00 7.68 10.77
CA ILE A 206 7.98 8.76 10.86
C ILE A 206 9.27 8.24 11.47
N SER A 207 9.14 7.38 12.47
CA SER A 207 10.22 6.73 13.21
C SER A 207 9.80 5.33 13.64
N GLU A 208 10.63 4.65 14.42
CA GLU A 208 10.27 3.37 15.04
C GLU A 208 9.05 3.49 15.99
N HIS A 209 8.82 4.67 16.58
CA HIS A 209 7.85 4.89 17.66
C HIS A 209 6.71 5.85 17.30
N GLU A 210 6.76 6.52 16.15
CA GLU A 210 5.78 7.54 15.76
C GLU A 210 5.26 7.33 14.34
N PHE A 211 3.96 7.46 14.18
CA PHE A 211 3.24 7.22 12.93
C PHE A 211 2.27 8.36 12.63
N LEU A 212 2.32 8.92 11.43
CA LEU A 212 1.20 9.71 10.93
C LEU A 212 0.04 8.76 10.63
N ALA A 213 -1.19 9.21 10.88
CA ALA A 213 -2.39 8.48 10.48
C ALA A 213 -3.54 9.45 10.19
N ALA A 214 -4.51 9.00 9.40
CA ALA A 214 -5.79 9.67 9.24
C ALA A 214 -6.82 9.09 10.24
N ARG A 215 -7.62 9.97 10.86
CA ARG A 215 -8.73 9.59 11.74
C ARG A 215 -9.94 10.48 11.46
N GLY A 216 -10.89 10.00 10.67
CA GLY A 216 -12.01 10.84 10.21
C GLY A 216 -11.52 12.04 9.42
N ASN A 217 -11.71 13.23 9.94
CA ASN A 217 -11.27 14.49 9.35
C ASN A 217 -9.97 15.05 9.97
N GLU A 218 -9.24 14.24 10.72
CA GLU A 218 -8.01 14.63 11.42
C GLU A 218 -6.78 13.92 10.86
N ILE A 219 -5.67 14.65 10.78
CA ILE A 219 -4.32 14.07 10.71
C ILE A 219 -3.76 14.03 12.13
N VAL A 220 -3.32 12.86 12.55
CA VAL A 220 -2.82 12.61 13.89
C VAL A 220 -1.40 12.01 13.87
N ILE A 221 -0.63 12.21 14.94
CA ILE A 221 0.50 11.36 15.30
C ILE A 221 0.00 10.33 16.30
N VAL A 222 0.34 9.08 16.05
CA VAL A 222 0.13 7.95 16.95
C VAL A 222 1.49 7.45 17.41
N THR A 223 1.65 7.18 18.70
CA THR A 223 2.86 6.55 19.23
C THR A 223 2.66 5.05 19.43
N ASP A 224 3.75 4.29 19.47
CA ASP A 224 3.70 2.83 19.61
C ASP A 224 3.17 2.35 20.97
N ASP A 225 3.10 3.22 21.98
CA ASP A 225 2.44 2.99 23.27
C ASP A 225 0.95 3.39 23.28
N GLY A 226 0.41 3.85 22.14
CA GLY A 226 -0.99 4.19 21.97
C GLY A 226 -1.35 5.65 22.22
N GLY A 227 -0.38 6.52 22.44
CA GLY A 227 -0.59 7.97 22.49
C GLY A 227 -1.10 8.51 21.15
N VAL A 228 -2.07 9.44 21.20
CA VAL A 228 -2.63 10.06 19.99
C VAL A 228 -2.64 11.58 20.15
N LYS A 229 -2.01 12.28 19.20
CA LYS A 229 -1.96 13.75 19.16
C LYS A 229 -2.46 14.24 17.80
N MET A 230 -3.50 15.08 17.82
CA MET A 230 -3.97 15.76 16.61
C MET A 230 -2.94 16.79 16.14
N LEU A 231 -2.62 16.73 14.85
CA LEU A 231 -1.77 17.72 14.17
C LEU A 231 -2.60 18.74 13.39
N TRP A 232 -3.61 18.26 12.71
CA TRP A 232 -4.43 19.10 11.83
C TRP A 232 -5.83 18.53 11.67
N GLN A 233 -6.82 19.40 11.42
CA GLN A 233 -8.20 19.03 11.19
C GLN A 233 -8.76 19.71 9.95
N SER A 234 -9.44 18.93 9.11
CA SER A 234 -10.15 19.38 7.90
C SER A 234 -11.65 19.55 8.14
N LYS A 235 -12.35 20.13 7.16
CA LYS A 235 -13.82 20.11 7.10
C LYS A 235 -14.37 18.78 6.57
N GLY A 236 -13.60 18.05 5.78
CA GLY A 236 -13.93 16.75 5.20
C GLY A 236 -12.97 15.66 5.66
N MET A 237 -13.24 14.42 5.27
CA MET A 237 -12.34 13.29 5.55
C MET A 237 -10.95 13.55 4.98
N VAL A 238 -9.94 13.05 5.67
CA VAL A 238 -8.54 13.10 5.23
C VAL A 238 -8.00 11.70 5.01
N HIS A 239 -7.08 11.59 4.07
CA HIS A 239 -6.47 10.34 3.65
C HIS A 239 -4.98 10.50 3.42
N GLU A 240 -4.26 9.41 3.55
CA GLU A 240 -2.88 9.20 3.10
C GLU A 240 -1.91 10.33 3.49
N PRO A 241 -1.78 10.69 4.78
CA PRO A 241 -0.78 11.66 5.21
C PRO A 241 0.63 11.12 4.91
N ARG A 242 1.51 11.99 4.42
CA ARG A 242 2.90 11.61 4.09
C ARG A 242 3.87 12.64 4.61
N LEU A 243 4.97 12.18 5.19
CA LEU A 243 6.08 13.05 5.55
C LEU A 243 6.84 13.47 4.29
N ILE A 244 7.05 14.78 4.13
CA ILE A 244 7.89 15.33 3.07
C ILE A 244 9.30 15.43 3.61
N ALA A 245 10.10 14.40 3.36
CA ALA A 245 11.52 14.33 3.73
C ALA A 245 12.25 13.35 2.81
N PRO A 246 13.56 13.51 2.61
CA PRO A 246 14.40 12.49 2.02
C PRO A 246 14.38 11.22 2.88
N ARG A 247 14.44 10.06 2.23
CA ARG A 247 14.52 8.75 2.89
C ARG A 247 15.51 7.83 2.19
N PRO A 248 16.16 6.91 2.92
CA PRO A 248 17.03 5.91 2.31
C PRO A 248 16.29 5.05 1.29
N ARG A 249 16.97 4.65 0.22
CA ARG A 249 16.46 3.62 -0.69
C ARG A 249 16.64 2.26 -0.06
N GLN A 250 15.65 1.40 -0.28
CA GLN A 250 15.72 -0.01 0.10
C GLN A 250 16.72 -0.76 -0.80
N ALA A 251 17.00 -2.01 -0.46
CA ALA A 251 17.82 -2.88 -1.29
C ALA A 251 17.19 -3.07 -2.69
N VAL A 252 18.03 -3.14 -3.70
CA VAL A 252 17.61 -3.49 -5.07
C VAL A 252 17.70 -4.99 -5.24
N ILE A 253 16.59 -5.63 -5.58
CA ILE A 253 16.55 -7.04 -5.97
C ILE A 253 16.68 -7.10 -7.49
N PRO A 254 17.76 -7.71 -8.04
CA PRO A 254 17.91 -7.88 -9.48
C PRO A 254 16.77 -8.71 -10.07
N SER A 255 16.26 -8.31 -11.25
CA SER A 255 15.27 -9.11 -11.99
C SER A 255 15.84 -10.48 -12.34
N ARG A 256 15.01 -11.51 -12.20
CA ARG A 256 15.29 -12.90 -12.61
C ARG A 256 14.49 -13.31 -13.83
N VAL A 257 13.70 -12.41 -14.35
CA VAL A 257 12.88 -12.59 -15.56
C VAL A 257 13.28 -11.57 -16.60
N ASP A 258 13.25 -11.97 -17.88
CA ASP A 258 13.57 -11.12 -19.04
C ASP A 258 12.41 -10.19 -19.41
#